data_51847f65f68b007c8e3a82aa071b9258
#
_entry.id   51847f65f68b007c8e3a82aa071b9258
#
_cell.length_a   1.000
_cell.length_b   1.000
_cell.length_c   1.000
_cell.angle_alpha   90.00
_cell.angle_beta   90.00
_cell.angle_gamma   90.00
#
_symmetry.space_group_name_H-M   'P 1'
#
loop_
_entity.id
_entity.type
_entity.pdbx_description
1 polymer ?
#
loop_
_entity_poly.entity_id
_entity_poly.type
_entity_poly.pdbx_seq_one_letter_code
_entity_poly.pdbx_strand_id
1 'polypeptide(L)'
;LVGKEIVRFHSIIWPAMLMSIKEPLPKKVLGHGWILLEGGKMSKSRGNVVDPVKLIERYGVDALKYFLLREYTFGQDGLFTNEVMLNRMNYDLANDLGNLVSRTVAMIEKYNDGIIPEIAESCDPDGDLEEIATGTASKVAAYMEEFSFSQALESIWTLIRRTNKYIDETMPWVLAKDEAKKDRLDTVLHNLAEAIRTVSILIYPFMHTTSTKIREQLGIADKPVVWTDSEKFVMLSGEKVEKKDPIFPRLDIEKEIEELEKMNGTKEKTPDYKEEISVDDFDKVDLR
;
A
#
# COMPACT_ATOMS: atom_id res chain seq x y z
N LEU A 1 11.09 6.08 16.48
CA LEU A 1 10.13 4.99 16.38
C LEU A 1 10.72 3.75 17.02
N VAL A 2 9.98 3.09 17.93
CA VAL A 2 10.44 1.92 18.71
C VAL A 2 9.29 0.93 18.90
N GLY A 3 9.60 -0.34 19.17
CA GLY A 3 8.61 -1.30 19.63
C GLY A 3 8.08 -0.93 21.02
N LYS A 4 6.83 -1.24 21.31
CA LYS A 4 6.19 -0.88 22.59
C LYS A 4 6.92 -1.47 23.81
N GLU A 5 7.62 -2.60 23.65
CA GLU A 5 8.37 -3.27 24.71
C GLU A 5 9.56 -2.46 25.24
N ILE A 6 10.12 -1.56 24.42
CA ILE A 6 11.28 -0.74 24.78
C ILE A 6 10.95 0.76 24.95
N VAL A 7 9.66 1.12 24.95
CA VAL A 7 9.22 2.52 25.11
C VAL A 7 9.73 3.10 26.42
N ARG A 8 9.68 2.35 27.54
CA ARG A 8 10.17 2.81 28.84
C ARG A 8 11.64 3.23 28.80
N PHE A 9 12.46 2.46 28.10
CA PHE A 9 13.87 2.79 27.93
C PHE A 9 14.03 4.11 27.15
N HIS A 10 13.32 4.27 26.04
CA HIS A 10 13.45 5.41 25.15
C HIS A 10 12.74 6.68 25.65
N SER A 11 11.76 6.56 26.55
CA SER A 11 11.02 7.72 27.08
C SER A 11 11.50 8.19 28.47
N ILE A 12 12.26 7.35 29.19
CA ILE A 12 12.73 7.68 30.56
C ILE A 12 14.25 7.62 30.64
N ILE A 13 14.85 6.45 30.38
CA ILE A 13 16.28 6.22 30.63
C ILE A 13 17.14 7.01 29.63
N TRP A 14 16.85 6.87 28.33
CA TRP A 14 17.61 7.58 27.29
C TRP A 14 17.51 9.10 27.41
N PRO A 15 16.33 9.74 27.61
CA PRO A 15 16.26 11.17 27.90
C PRO A 15 17.09 11.59 29.15
N ALA A 16 17.06 10.80 30.22
CA ALA A 16 17.89 11.10 31.40
C ALA A 16 19.39 11.08 31.09
N MET A 17 19.85 10.14 30.25
CA MET A 17 21.23 10.08 29.78
C MET A 17 21.57 11.31 28.91
N LEU A 18 20.70 11.68 27.98
CA LEU A 18 20.90 12.87 27.12
C LEU A 18 20.96 14.15 27.96
N MET A 19 20.08 14.29 28.96
CA MET A 19 20.13 15.44 29.89
C MET A 19 21.44 15.51 30.66
N SER A 20 21.97 14.35 31.11
CA SER A 20 23.24 14.28 31.84
C SER A 20 24.45 14.75 31.03
N ILE A 21 24.45 14.48 29.72
CA ILE A 21 25.51 14.90 28.80
C ILE A 21 25.18 16.20 28.07
N LYS A 22 24.04 16.85 28.40
CA LYS A 22 23.56 18.12 27.83
C LYS A 22 23.26 18.06 26.32
N GLU A 23 22.85 16.91 25.84
CA GLU A 23 22.41 16.73 24.46
C GLU A 23 20.90 16.98 24.30
N PRO A 24 20.44 17.40 23.07
CA PRO A 24 19.03 17.64 22.79
C PRO A 24 18.16 16.41 23.03
N LEU A 25 16.97 16.62 23.60
CA LEU A 25 15.99 15.56 23.80
C LEU A 25 15.22 15.25 22.50
N PRO A 26 14.74 13.98 22.33
CA PRO A 26 13.86 13.63 21.22
C PRO A 26 12.56 14.42 21.33
N LYS A 27 12.07 14.96 20.19
CA LYS A 27 10.80 15.69 20.13
C LYS A 27 9.58 14.81 20.35
N LYS A 28 9.64 13.55 19.82
CA LYS A 28 8.58 12.54 19.97
C LYS A 28 9.20 11.16 20.12
N VAL A 29 8.62 10.33 20.94
CA VAL A 29 8.89 8.89 21.02
C VAL A 29 7.62 8.16 20.65
N LEU A 30 7.69 7.34 19.61
CA LEU A 30 6.55 6.63 19.06
C LEU A 30 6.74 5.13 19.26
N GLY A 31 5.79 4.50 19.95
CA GLY A 31 5.76 3.07 20.16
C GLY A 31 4.78 2.39 19.21
N HIS A 32 5.23 1.41 18.42
CA HIS A 32 4.35 0.57 17.65
C HIS A 32 3.98 -0.73 18.38
N GLY A 33 2.82 -1.30 18.05
CA GLY A 33 2.33 -2.57 18.58
C GLY A 33 3.09 -3.78 18.02
N TRP A 34 2.75 -4.96 18.51
CA TRP A 34 3.28 -6.22 18.00
C TRP A 34 2.44 -6.75 16.85
N ILE A 35 3.10 -7.44 15.93
CA ILE A 35 2.44 -8.33 14.99
C ILE A 35 2.40 -9.71 15.63
N LEU A 36 1.18 -10.19 15.90
CA LEU A 36 0.90 -11.48 16.50
C LEU A 36 0.53 -12.49 15.41
N LEU A 37 0.81 -13.75 15.64
CA LEU A 37 0.32 -14.87 14.84
C LEU A 37 -0.70 -15.67 15.63
N GLU A 38 -1.45 -16.54 14.94
CA GLU A 38 -2.27 -17.54 15.61
C GLU A 38 -1.40 -18.37 16.57
N GLY A 39 -1.79 -18.40 17.86
CA GLY A 39 -0.97 -18.99 18.92
C GLY A 39 -0.09 -18.00 19.68
N GLY A 40 -0.15 -16.69 19.38
CA GLY A 40 0.46 -15.62 20.16
C GLY A 40 1.70 -15.00 19.53
N LYS A 41 2.63 -14.53 20.35
CA LYS A 41 3.84 -13.83 19.89
C LYS A 41 4.73 -14.72 19.02
N MET A 42 5.24 -14.16 17.92
CA MET A 42 6.23 -14.83 17.07
C MET A 42 7.43 -15.32 17.91
N SER A 43 7.82 -16.57 17.67
CA SER A 43 9.00 -17.17 18.32
C SER A 43 9.71 -18.12 17.37
N LYS A 44 11.00 -17.90 17.14
CA LYS A 44 11.84 -18.78 16.33
C LYS A 44 11.83 -20.22 16.84
N SER A 45 11.81 -20.39 18.16
CA SER A 45 11.78 -21.73 18.80
C SER A 45 10.45 -22.47 18.60
N ARG A 46 9.35 -21.76 18.33
CA ARG A 46 8.04 -22.35 18.05
C ARG A 46 7.78 -22.58 16.54
N GLY A 47 8.66 -22.11 15.66
CA GLY A 47 8.53 -22.22 14.23
C GLY A 47 7.38 -21.37 13.62
N ASN A 48 6.76 -20.48 14.40
CA ASN A 48 5.68 -19.61 13.97
C ASN A 48 6.24 -18.22 13.60
N VAL A 49 7.10 -18.14 12.58
CA VAL A 49 7.69 -16.87 12.13
C VAL A 49 7.27 -16.64 10.68
N VAL A 50 6.72 -15.44 10.42
CA VAL A 50 6.54 -14.96 9.05
C VAL A 50 7.87 -14.37 8.59
N ASP A 51 8.40 -14.91 7.49
CA ASP A 51 9.61 -14.39 6.87
C ASP A 51 9.23 -13.25 5.90
N PRO A 52 9.48 -11.98 6.25
CA PRO A 52 9.11 -10.87 5.38
C PRO A 52 9.89 -10.86 4.07
N VAL A 53 11.10 -11.44 4.02
CA VAL A 53 11.90 -11.50 2.80
C VAL A 53 11.22 -12.37 1.77
N LYS A 54 10.76 -13.56 2.16
CA LYS A 54 10.01 -14.47 1.28
C LYS A 54 8.72 -13.84 0.77
N LEU A 55 8.00 -13.10 1.62
CA LEU A 55 6.79 -12.38 1.20
C LEU A 55 7.10 -11.26 0.21
N ILE A 56 8.20 -10.52 0.42
CA ILE A 56 8.65 -9.47 -0.50
C ILE A 56 9.07 -10.04 -1.85
N GLU A 57 9.81 -11.15 -1.86
CA GLU A 57 10.22 -11.83 -3.09
C GLU A 57 9.03 -12.31 -3.91
N ARG A 58 7.95 -12.76 -3.24
CA ARG A 58 6.76 -13.30 -3.89
C ARG A 58 5.76 -12.24 -4.34
N TYR A 59 5.46 -11.27 -3.48
CA TYR A 59 4.38 -10.28 -3.70
C TYR A 59 4.88 -8.85 -3.96
N GLY A 60 6.17 -8.61 -3.79
CA GLY A 60 6.77 -7.28 -3.87
C GLY A 60 6.67 -6.49 -2.55
N VAL A 61 7.62 -5.57 -2.38
CA VAL A 61 7.74 -4.76 -1.16
C VAL A 61 6.52 -3.86 -0.92
N ASP A 62 5.95 -3.30 -1.98
CA ASP A 62 4.84 -2.36 -1.88
C ASP A 62 3.56 -3.03 -1.38
N ALA A 63 3.28 -4.26 -1.83
CA ALA A 63 2.13 -5.02 -1.38
C ALA A 63 2.20 -5.35 0.11
N LEU A 64 3.38 -5.77 0.61
CA LEU A 64 3.58 -6.04 2.03
C LEU A 64 3.52 -4.76 2.87
N LYS A 65 4.16 -3.66 2.44
CA LYS A 65 4.07 -2.36 3.12
C LYS A 65 2.63 -1.86 3.20
N TYR A 66 1.90 -1.93 2.07
CA TYR A 66 0.50 -1.55 2.04
C TYR A 66 -0.31 -2.34 3.06
N PHE A 67 -0.19 -3.67 3.05
CA PHE A 67 -0.90 -4.53 3.99
C PHE A 67 -0.63 -4.13 5.44
N LEU A 68 0.65 -4.01 5.83
CA LEU A 68 1.03 -3.68 7.20
C LEU A 68 0.53 -2.31 7.66
N LEU A 69 0.58 -1.31 6.79
CA LEU A 69 0.17 0.07 7.13
C LEU A 69 -1.36 0.26 7.05
N ARG A 70 -2.04 -0.57 6.24
CA ARG A 70 -3.49 -0.48 6.04
C ARG A 70 -4.27 -1.29 7.06
N GLU A 71 -3.80 -2.51 7.38
CA GLU A 71 -4.52 -3.45 8.22
C GLU A 71 -4.44 -3.08 9.70
N TYR A 72 -3.28 -2.62 10.15
CA TYR A 72 -3.04 -2.39 11.58
C TYR A 72 -3.12 -0.92 11.96
N THR A 73 -3.86 -0.65 13.05
CA THR A 73 -3.83 0.68 13.68
C THR A 73 -2.48 0.89 14.34
N PHE A 74 -1.79 1.96 13.98
CA PHE A 74 -0.49 2.28 14.55
C PHE A 74 -0.56 2.39 16.09
N GLY A 75 0.39 1.74 16.79
CA GLY A 75 0.42 1.68 18.26
C GLY A 75 -0.36 0.52 18.88
N GLN A 76 -1.23 -0.16 18.14
CA GLN A 76 -1.96 -1.33 18.60
C GLN A 76 -1.34 -2.63 18.09
N ASP A 77 -1.63 -3.74 18.78
CA ASP A 77 -1.23 -5.06 18.34
C ASP A 77 -2.14 -5.51 17.17
N GLY A 78 -1.56 -6.21 16.21
CA GLY A 78 -2.30 -6.75 15.08
C GLY A 78 -2.08 -8.24 14.89
N LEU A 79 -3.14 -8.96 14.52
CA LEU A 79 -3.06 -10.39 14.19
C LEU A 79 -2.77 -10.54 12.69
N PHE A 80 -1.66 -11.19 12.37
CA PHE A 80 -1.30 -11.52 10.99
C PHE A 80 -1.82 -12.90 10.64
N THR A 81 -2.52 -13.00 9.51
CA THR A 81 -2.80 -14.28 8.84
C THR A 81 -2.52 -14.14 7.34
N ASN A 82 -2.08 -15.24 6.71
CA ASN A 82 -1.87 -15.26 5.25
C ASN A 82 -3.16 -14.95 4.50
N GLU A 83 -4.28 -15.47 4.96
CA GLU A 83 -5.58 -15.26 4.33
C GLU A 83 -5.99 -13.78 4.32
N VAL A 84 -5.88 -13.08 5.45
CA VAL A 84 -6.19 -11.65 5.55
C VAL A 84 -5.28 -10.84 4.62
N MET A 85 -3.99 -11.16 4.59
CA MET A 85 -3.03 -10.49 3.70
C MET A 85 -3.40 -10.69 2.21
N LEU A 86 -3.65 -11.91 1.78
CA LEU A 86 -3.98 -12.23 0.39
C LEU A 86 -5.33 -11.64 -0.04
N ASN A 87 -6.33 -11.68 0.84
CA ASN A 87 -7.61 -11.03 0.60
C ASN A 87 -7.45 -9.53 0.42
N ARG A 88 -6.67 -8.86 1.29
CA ARG A 88 -6.40 -7.43 1.18
C ARG A 88 -5.69 -7.09 -0.13
N MET A 89 -4.70 -7.89 -0.54
CA MET A 89 -4.02 -7.72 -1.81
C MET A 89 -4.97 -7.86 -3.01
N ASN A 90 -5.86 -8.85 -2.99
CA ASN A 90 -6.83 -9.04 -4.06
C ASN A 90 -7.88 -7.92 -4.13
N TYR A 91 -8.48 -7.56 -2.99
CA TYR A 91 -9.56 -6.56 -2.98
C TYR A 91 -9.03 -5.16 -3.26
N ASP A 92 -8.06 -4.71 -2.50
CA ASP A 92 -7.62 -3.33 -2.59
C ASP A 92 -6.62 -3.12 -3.74
N LEU A 93 -5.61 -3.99 -3.89
CA LEU A 93 -4.54 -3.75 -4.86
C LEU A 93 -4.90 -4.26 -6.26
N ALA A 94 -5.39 -5.48 -6.41
CA ALA A 94 -5.70 -6.02 -7.73
C ALA A 94 -7.04 -5.49 -8.25
N ASN A 95 -8.13 -5.59 -7.47
CA ASN A 95 -9.47 -5.24 -7.94
C ASN A 95 -9.72 -3.73 -7.93
N ASP A 96 -9.37 -3.01 -6.85
CA ASP A 96 -9.64 -1.57 -6.80
C ASP A 96 -8.61 -0.78 -7.62
N LEU A 97 -7.33 -0.79 -7.22
CA LEU A 97 -6.29 0.04 -7.82
C LEU A 97 -5.83 -0.49 -9.18
N GLY A 98 -5.44 -1.77 -9.26
CA GLY A 98 -4.88 -2.37 -10.46
C GLY A 98 -5.88 -2.39 -11.62
N ASN A 99 -7.14 -2.75 -11.35
CA ASN A 99 -8.20 -2.74 -12.34
C ASN A 99 -8.54 -1.32 -12.80
N LEU A 100 -8.59 -0.33 -11.88
CA LEU A 100 -8.81 1.07 -12.23
C LEU A 100 -7.79 1.57 -13.26
N VAL A 101 -6.50 1.39 -12.98
CA VAL A 101 -5.42 1.82 -13.86
C VAL A 101 -5.50 1.10 -15.21
N SER A 102 -5.63 -0.22 -15.21
CA SER A 102 -5.67 -1.02 -16.44
C SER A 102 -6.87 -0.68 -17.32
N ARG A 103 -8.05 -0.50 -16.73
CA ARG A 103 -9.28 -0.10 -17.47
C ARG A 103 -9.14 1.29 -18.07
N THR A 104 -8.65 2.25 -17.30
CA THR A 104 -8.52 3.64 -17.76
C THR A 104 -7.54 3.75 -18.93
N VAL A 105 -6.34 3.18 -18.77
CA VAL A 105 -5.32 3.16 -19.83
C VAL A 105 -5.86 2.49 -21.09
N ALA A 106 -6.51 1.32 -20.97
CA ALA A 106 -7.08 0.62 -22.11
C ALA A 106 -8.21 1.41 -22.79
N MET A 107 -9.01 2.17 -22.05
CA MET A 107 -10.05 3.03 -22.63
C MET A 107 -9.44 4.23 -23.37
N ILE A 108 -8.41 4.87 -22.83
CA ILE A 108 -7.71 5.97 -23.51
C ILE A 108 -7.03 5.47 -24.79
N GLU A 109 -6.36 4.31 -24.76
CA GLU A 109 -5.78 3.71 -25.96
C GLU A 109 -6.84 3.40 -27.02
N LYS A 110 -7.95 2.83 -26.60
CA LYS A 110 -8.99 2.37 -27.53
C LYS A 110 -9.83 3.52 -28.12
N TYR A 111 -10.11 4.56 -27.34
CA TYR A 111 -11.08 5.59 -27.71
C TYR A 111 -10.44 6.93 -28.09
N ASN A 112 -9.15 7.11 -27.79
CA ASN A 112 -8.43 8.35 -28.08
C ASN A 112 -6.95 8.11 -28.47
N ASP A 113 -6.67 7.01 -29.18
CA ASP A 113 -5.34 6.67 -29.74
C ASP A 113 -4.18 6.75 -28.72
N GLY A 114 -4.49 6.52 -27.45
CA GLY A 114 -3.53 6.56 -26.35
C GLY A 114 -3.16 7.98 -25.88
N ILE A 115 -3.80 9.02 -26.38
CA ILE A 115 -3.56 10.40 -25.95
C ILE A 115 -4.63 10.79 -24.92
N ILE A 116 -4.21 11.36 -23.79
CA ILE A 116 -5.14 11.90 -22.80
C ILE A 116 -5.78 13.17 -23.38
N PRO A 117 -7.11 13.20 -23.58
CA PRO A 117 -7.78 14.32 -24.23
C PRO A 117 -7.84 15.56 -23.33
N GLU A 118 -8.22 16.69 -23.88
CA GLU A 118 -8.61 17.89 -23.13
C GLU A 118 -10.04 17.76 -22.59
N ILE A 119 -10.37 18.54 -21.57
CA ILE A 119 -11.74 18.66 -21.07
C ILE A 119 -12.54 19.45 -22.08
N ALA A 120 -13.64 18.89 -22.57
CA ALA A 120 -14.51 19.54 -23.56
C ALA A 120 -15.91 19.83 -23.01
N GLU A 121 -16.61 18.82 -22.49
CA GLU A 121 -17.97 18.95 -21.96
C GLU A 121 -18.03 18.41 -20.52
N SER A 122 -18.22 19.29 -19.53
CA SER A 122 -18.35 18.92 -18.12
C SER A 122 -19.82 18.85 -17.70
N CYS A 123 -20.15 17.87 -16.88
CA CYS A 123 -21.46 17.74 -16.24
C CYS A 123 -21.33 17.01 -14.89
N ASP A 124 -22.41 16.92 -14.12
CA ASP A 124 -22.45 16.02 -12.98
C ASP A 124 -22.21 14.57 -13.47
N PRO A 125 -21.31 13.79 -12.89
CA PRO A 125 -20.68 13.87 -11.57
C PRO A 125 -19.18 14.31 -11.56
N ASP A 126 -18.73 15.10 -12.54
CA ASP A 126 -17.32 15.47 -12.71
C ASP A 126 -16.80 16.29 -11.53
N GLY A 127 -17.56 17.30 -11.09
CA GLY A 127 -17.20 18.16 -9.99
C GLY A 127 -17.01 17.43 -8.66
N ASP A 128 -17.83 16.41 -8.40
CA ASP A 128 -17.71 15.55 -7.21
C ASP A 128 -16.39 14.75 -7.24
N LEU A 129 -16.00 14.21 -8.39
CA LEU A 129 -14.72 13.51 -8.52
C LEU A 129 -13.54 14.45 -8.33
N GLU A 130 -13.58 15.64 -8.94
CA GLU A 130 -12.54 16.66 -8.81
C GLU A 130 -12.39 17.14 -7.36
N GLU A 131 -13.50 17.45 -6.67
CA GLU A 131 -13.51 17.86 -5.28
C GLU A 131 -12.89 16.81 -4.36
N ILE A 132 -13.28 15.53 -4.55
CA ILE A 132 -12.71 14.43 -3.77
C ILE A 132 -11.22 14.26 -4.09
N ALA A 133 -10.82 14.31 -5.37
CA ALA A 133 -9.43 14.14 -5.77
C ALA A 133 -8.52 15.22 -5.15
N THR A 134 -8.88 16.50 -5.32
CA THR A 134 -8.10 17.64 -4.82
C THR A 134 -8.13 17.75 -3.30
N GLY A 135 -9.25 17.38 -2.66
CA GLY A 135 -9.42 17.41 -1.20
C GLY A 135 -8.76 16.24 -0.46
N THR A 136 -8.35 15.18 -1.15
CA THR A 136 -7.77 13.99 -0.49
C THR A 136 -6.37 14.27 0.08
N ALA A 137 -5.56 15.10 -0.58
CA ALA A 137 -4.19 15.41 -0.16
C ALA A 137 -4.12 15.99 1.26
N SER A 138 -4.98 16.94 1.58
CA SER A 138 -5.04 17.57 2.90
C SER A 138 -5.45 16.58 4.00
N LYS A 139 -6.39 15.66 3.71
CA LYS A 139 -6.81 14.61 4.63
C LYS A 139 -5.66 13.62 4.91
N VAL A 140 -4.98 13.19 3.85
CA VAL A 140 -3.82 12.30 3.96
C VAL A 140 -2.72 12.96 4.78
N ALA A 141 -2.38 14.23 4.51
CA ALA A 141 -1.37 14.97 5.26
C ALA A 141 -1.73 15.06 6.76
N ALA A 142 -2.98 15.38 7.10
CA ALA A 142 -3.44 15.45 8.48
C ALA A 142 -3.29 14.10 9.20
N TYR A 143 -3.72 13.01 8.58
CA TYR A 143 -3.56 11.66 9.15
C TYR A 143 -2.08 11.24 9.29
N MET A 144 -1.22 11.64 8.36
CA MET A 144 0.21 11.36 8.44
C MET A 144 0.89 12.07 9.60
N GLU A 145 0.51 13.34 9.89
CA GLU A 145 1.01 14.08 11.06
C GLU A 145 0.63 13.41 12.40
N GLU A 146 -0.51 12.72 12.44
CA GLU A 146 -0.99 11.97 13.59
C GLU A 146 -0.52 10.50 13.60
N PHE A 147 0.29 10.07 12.64
CA PHE A 147 0.71 8.67 12.45
C PHE A 147 -0.45 7.69 12.25
N SER A 148 -1.57 8.18 11.76
CA SER A 148 -2.78 7.41 11.45
C SER A 148 -2.71 6.84 10.02
N PHE A 149 -1.72 5.98 9.75
CA PHE A 149 -1.40 5.48 8.41
C PHE A 149 -2.56 4.73 7.74
N SER A 150 -3.31 3.93 8.50
CA SER A 150 -4.45 3.19 7.97
C SER A 150 -5.57 4.13 7.51
N GLN A 151 -5.79 5.25 8.19
CA GLN A 151 -6.77 6.25 7.81
C GLN A 151 -6.30 7.11 6.63
N ALA A 152 -5.00 7.40 6.55
CA ALA A 152 -4.41 8.06 5.39
C ALA A 152 -4.62 7.19 4.12
N LEU A 153 -4.31 5.90 4.19
CA LEU A 153 -4.55 4.96 3.10
C LEU A 153 -6.04 4.79 2.78
N GLU A 154 -6.93 4.72 3.79
CA GLU A 154 -8.38 4.67 3.55
C GLU A 154 -8.89 5.89 2.80
N SER A 155 -8.36 7.08 3.09
CA SER A 155 -8.71 8.31 2.34
C SER A 155 -8.34 8.21 0.87
N ILE A 156 -7.16 7.64 0.56
CA ILE A 156 -6.73 7.39 -0.82
C ILE A 156 -7.62 6.36 -1.49
N TRP A 157 -7.98 5.27 -0.79
CA TRP A 157 -8.87 4.23 -1.33
C TRP A 157 -10.30 4.73 -1.51
N THR A 158 -10.74 5.72 -0.74
CA THR A 158 -12.00 6.41 -0.99
C THR A 158 -12.00 7.12 -2.36
N LEU A 159 -10.91 7.80 -2.73
CA LEU A 159 -10.75 8.37 -4.06
C LEU A 159 -10.73 7.27 -5.14
N ILE A 160 -9.98 6.18 -4.95
CA ILE A 160 -9.90 5.06 -5.90
C ILE A 160 -11.30 4.47 -6.14
N ARG A 161 -12.05 4.17 -5.09
CA ARG A 161 -13.43 3.64 -5.19
C ARG A 161 -14.38 4.64 -5.84
N ARG A 162 -14.25 5.94 -5.52
CA ARG A 162 -15.05 6.99 -6.19
C ARG A 162 -14.76 7.04 -7.68
N THR A 163 -13.48 6.92 -8.07
CA THR A 163 -13.08 6.89 -9.48
C THR A 163 -13.60 5.65 -10.20
N ASN A 164 -13.57 4.47 -9.58
CA ASN A 164 -14.20 3.27 -10.14
C ASN A 164 -15.70 3.46 -10.31
N LYS A 165 -16.39 4.03 -9.33
CA LYS A 165 -17.82 4.34 -9.42
C LYS A 165 -18.12 5.35 -10.54
N TYR A 166 -17.25 6.34 -10.75
CA TYR A 166 -17.37 7.30 -11.84
C TYR A 166 -17.33 6.63 -13.22
N ILE A 167 -16.51 5.59 -13.42
CA ILE A 167 -16.53 4.79 -14.65
C ILE A 167 -17.90 4.15 -14.85
N ASP A 168 -18.50 3.60 -13.80
CA ASP A 168 -19.79 2.90 -13.91
C ASP A 168 -20.96 3.89 -14.10
N GLU A 169 -20.88 5.09 -13.54
CA GLU A 169 -21.87 6.16 -13.71
C GLU A 169 -21.83 6.77 -15.13
N THR A 170 -20.61 7.02 -15.67
CA THR A 170 -20.43 7.68 -16.96
C THR A 170 -20.46 6.73 -18.14
N MET A 171 -20.24 5.43 -17.92
CA MET A 171 -20.27 4.37 -18.93
C MET A 171 -19.51 4.74 -20.23
N PRO A 172 -18.18 4.96 -20.20
CA PRO A 172 -17.41 5.43 -21.36
C PRO A 172 -17.58 4.56 -22.62
N TRP A 173 -17.81 3.26 -22.44
CA TRP A 173 -18.07 2.30 -23.53
C TRP A 173 -19.43 2.53 -24.24
N VAL A 174 -20.36 3.24 -23.61
CA VAL A 174 -21.63 3.67 -24.21
C VAL A 174 -21.43 4.99 -24.95
N LEU A 175 -20.71 5.95 -24.32
CA LEU A 175 -20.38 7.23 -24.97
C LEU A 175 -19.58 7.02 -26.25
N ALA A 176 -18.62 6.09 -26.26
CA ALA A 176 -17.80 5.78 -27.43
C ALA A 176 -18.54 5.21 -28.64
N LYS A 177 -19.85 4.88 -28.55
CA LYS A 177 -20.66 4.39 -29.66
C LYS A 177 -21.37 5.51 -30.41
N ASP A 178 -21.34 6.73 -29.87
CA ASP A 178 -22.06 7.87 -30.40
C ASP A 178 -21.07 9.03 -30.63
N GLU A 179 -20.80 9.34 -31.88
CA GLU A 179 -19.84 10.38 -32.26
C GLU A 179 -20.23 11.76 -31.73
N ALA A 180 -21.53 12.02 -31.54
CA ALA A 180 -22.03 13.26 -30.94
C ALA A 180 -21.71 13.41 -29.46
N LYS A 181 -21.27 12.34 -28.81
CA LYS A 181 -20.86 12.32 -27.38
C LYS A 181 -19.33 12.28 -27.17
N LYS A 182 -18.58 12.57 -28.24
CA LYS A 182 -17.11 12.55 -28.18
C LYS A 182 -16.57 13.51 -27.14
N ASP A 183 -17.07 14.74 -27.09
CA ASP A 183 -16.64 15.77 -26.13
C ASP A 183 -16.87 15.32 -24.68
N ARG A 184 -18.00 14.66 -24.44
CA ARG A 184 -18.30 14.08 -23.11
C ARG A 184 -17.36 12.92 -22.78
N LEU A 185 -17.09 12.04 -23.74
CA LEU A 185 -16.16 10.93 -23.58
C LEU A 185 -14.75 11.44 -23.27
N ASP A 186 -14.30 12.47 -23.95
CA ASP A 186 -12.99 13.08 -23.75
C ASP A 186 -12.83 13.62 -22.33
N THR A 187 -13.83 14.34 -21.84
CA THR A 187 -13.85 14.81 -20.45
C THR A 187 -13.78 13.65 -19.44
N VAL A 188 -14.54 12.57 -19.68
CA VAL A 188 -14.52 11.40 -18.80
C VAL A 188 -13.14 10.74 -18.77
N LEU A 189 -12.52 10.52 -19.93
CA LEU A 189 -11.18 9.92 -20.02
C LEU A 189 -10.12 10.81 -19.35
N HIS A 190 -10.21 12.13 -19.54
CA HIS A 190 -9.33 13.09 -18.86
C HIS A 190 -9.44 12.98 -17.33
N ASN A 191 -10.67 13.06 -16.81
CA ASN A 191 -10.92 13.01 -15.36
C ASN A 191 -10.44 11.72 -14.71
N LEU A 192 -10.58 10.58 -15.40
CA LEU A 192 -10.06 9.29 -14.95
C LEU A 192 -8.53 9.31 -14.85
N ALA A 193 -7.85 9.83 -15.87
CA ALA A 193 -6.40 9.95 -15.89
C ALA A 193 -5.89 10.86 -14.76
N GLU A 194 -6.55 12.02 -14.55
CA GLU A 194 -6.21 12.95 -13.49
C GLU A 194 -6.40 12.36 -12.09
N ALA A 195 -7.49 11.66 -11.85
CA ALA A 195 -7.71 10.98 -10.57
C ALA A 195 -6.60 9.94 -10.30
N ILE A 196 -6.20 9.16 -11.31
CA ILE A 196 -5.11 8.18 -11.20
C ILE A 196 -3.76 8.88 -10.97
N ARG A 197 -3.49 10.01 -11.64
CA ARG A 197 -2.30 10.83 -11.38
C ARG A 197 -2.25 11.28 -9.92
N THR A 198 -3.35 11.82 -9.40
CA THR A 198 -3.47 12.22 -8.00
C THR A 198 -3.21 11.04 -7.07
N VAL A 199 -3.85 9.88 -7.32
CA VAL A 199 -3.57 8.64 -6.56
C VAL A 199 -2.08 8.29 -6.60
N SER A 200 -1.42 8.38 -7.77
CA SER A 200 0.01 8.06 -7.90
C SER A 200 0.90 8.91 -7.01
N ILE A 201 0.56 10.19 -6.82
CA ILE A 201 1.29 11.09 -5.92
C ILE A 201 1.03 10.71 -4.45
N LEU A 202 -0.23 10.49 -4.09
CA LEU A 202 -0.64 10.24 -2.71
C LEU A 202 -0.13 8.90 -2.16
N ILE A 203 -0.02 7.86 -3.02
CA ILE A 203 0.53 6.55 -2.61
C ILE A 203 2.06 6.52 -2.59
N TYR A 204 2.74 7.49 -3.19
CA TYR A 204 4.20 7.49 -3.33
C TYR A 204 4.96 7.25 -2.01
N PRO A 205 4.60 7.86 -0.88
CA PRO A 205 5.28 7.61 0.40
C PRO A 205 5.12 6.17 0.91
N PHE A 206 4.04 5.49 0.53
CA PHE A 206 3.69 4.14 0.97
C PHE A 206 4.18 3.07 0.00
N MET A 207 4.01 3.32 -1.31
CA MET A 207 4.14 2.34 -2.39
C MET A 207 4.89 2.96 -3.58
N HIS A 208 6.18 3.21 -3.38
CA HIS A 208 7.03 3.92 -4.34
C HIS A 208 7.07 3.27 -5.73
N THR A 209 7.31 1.95 -5.79
CA THR A 209 7.39 1.22 -7.06
C THR A 209 6.05 1.21 -7.79
N THR A 210 4.95 1.07 -7.05
CA THR A 210 3.59 1.11 -7.59
C THR A 210 3.28 2.48 -8.19
N SER A 211 3.60 3.56 -7.47
CA SER A 211 3.46 4.91 -7.96
C SER A 211 4.23 5.12 -9.28
N THR A 212 5.49 4.67 -9.32
CA THR A 212 6.31 4.76 -10.54
C THR A 212 5.67 4.00 -11.71
N LYS A 213 5.21 2.76 -11.50
CA LYS A 213 4.53 1.97 -12.55
C LYS A 213 3.24 2.63 -13.06
N ILE A 214 2.45 3.26 -12.18
CA ILE A 214 1.26 4.02 -12.59
C ILE A 214 1.68 5.20 -13.46
N ARG A 215 2.69 5.96 -13.05
CA ARG A 215 3.19 7.13 -13.78
C ARG A 215 3.82 6.77 -15.13
N GLU A 216 4.47 5.61 -15.23
CA GLU A 216 4.93 5.06 -16.51
C GLU A 216 3.76 4.80 -17.45
N GLN A 217 2.68 4.18 -16.97
CA GLN A 217 1.49 3.92 -17.79
C GLN A 217 0.76 5.20 -18.21
N LEU A 218 0.84 6.26 -17.40
CA LEU A 218 0.30 7.59 -17.75
C LEU A 218 1.23 8.44 -18.63
N GLY A 219 2.43 7.96 -18.96
CA GLY A 219 3.39 8.71 -19.79
C GLY A 219 4.09 9.86 -19.06
N ILE A 220 4.13 9.86 -17.73
CA ILE A 220 4.68 10.95 -16.91
C ILE A 220 5.78 10.49 -15.95
N ALA A 221 6.47 9.39 -16.25
CA ALA A 221 7.51 8.84 -15.38
C ALA A 221 8.72 9.76 -15.21
N ASP A 222 9.02 10.57 -16.23
CA ASP A 222 10.09 11.56 -16.25
C ASP A 222 9.80 12.84 -15.47
N LYS A 223 8.53 13.09 -15.13
CA LYS A 223 8.12 14.26 -14.35
C LYS A 223 8.37 14.02 -12.85
N PRO A 224 8.77 15.03 -12.08
CA PRO A 224 8.94 14.90 -10.64
C PRO A 224 7.60 14.58 -9.94
N VAL A 225 7.69 13.88 -8.81
CA VAL A 225 6.53 13.70 -7.91
C VAL A 225 6.52 14.89 -6.95
N VAL A 226 5.55 15.78 -7.12
CA VAL A 226 5.39 16.97 -6.31
C VAL A 226 4.09 16.88 -5.53
N TRP A 227 4.14 16.94 -4.20
CA TRP A 227 2.97 16.76 -3.34
C TRP A 227 1.84 17.76 -3.66
N THR A 228 2.18 19.04 -3.84
CA THR A 228 1.18 20.08 -4.14
C THR A 228 0.49 19.92 -5.48
N ASP A 229 1.01 19.08 -6.37
CA ASP A 229 0.33 18.76 -7.64
C ASP A 229 -0.84 17.79 -7.43
N SER A 230 -0.95 17.11 -6.29
CA SER A 230 -2.13 16.33 -5.94
C SER A 230 -3.36 17.18 -5.58
N GLU A 231 -3.17 18.47 -5.31
CA GLU A 231 -4.22 19.44 -5.05
C GLU A 231 -4.75 20.11 -6.33
N LYS A 232 -4.15 19.77 -7.48
CA LYS A 232 -4.52 20.29 -8.80
C LYS A 232 -5.18 19.20 -9.61
N PHE A 233 -6.12 19.61 -10.47
CA PHE A 233 -6.75 18.80 -11.48
C PHE A 233 -6.50 19.44 -12.85
N VAL A 234 -6.54 18.71 -13.96
CA VAL A 234 -6.24 19.24 -15.30
C VAL A 234 -4.74 19.51 -15.54
N MET A 235 -3.91 18.44 -15.49
CA MET A 235 -2.47 18.52 -15.73
C MET A 235 -1.95 17.57 -16.83
N LEU A 236 -2.80 16.67 -17.34
CA LEU A 236 -2.35 15.56 -18.20
C LEU A 236 -2.75 15.68 -19.69
N SER A 237 -3.39 16.76 -20.11
CA SER A 237 -3.79 16.92 -21.52
C SER A 237 -2.62 16.73 -22.48
N GLY A 238 -2.80 15.89 -23.50
CA GLY A 238 -1.79 15.62 -24.52
C GLY A 238 -0.73 14.57 -24.15
N GLU A 239 -0.70 14.09 -22.92
CA GLU A 239 0.21 13.01 -22.52
C GLU A 239 -0.21 11.69 -23.17
N LYS A 240 0.78 10.86 -23.51
CA LYS A 240 0.54 9.57 -24.16
C LYS A 240 0.64 8.44 -23.12
N VAL A 241 -0.47 7.73 -22.93
CA VAL A 241 -0.48 6.54 -22.07
C VAL A 241 0.16 5.34 -22.78
N GLU A 242 0.69 4.41 -21.99
CA GLU A 242 1.27 3.16 -22.46
C GLU A 242 0.73 2.00 -21.61
N LYS A 243 0.00 1.10 -22.25
CA LYS A 243 -0.47 -0.11 -21.59
C LYS A 243 0.69 -1.04 -21.29
N LYS A 244 0.81 -1.42 -20.03
CA LYS A 244 1.80 -2.39 -19.54
C LYS A 244 1.10 -3.54 -18.83
N ASP A 245 1.88 -4.48 -18.30
CA ASP A 245 1.36 -5.56 -17.47
C ASP A 245 0.59 -5.01 -16.27
N PRO A 246 -0.41 -5.76 -15.77
CA PRO A 246 -1.16 -5.38 -14.59
C PRO A 246 -0.21 -5.10 -13.40
N ILE A 247 -0.45 -4.00 -12.69
CA ILE A 247 0.41 -3.59 -11.56
C ILE A 247 0.37 -4.64 -10.45
N PHE A 248 -0.81 -5.19 -10.19
CA PHE A 248 -1.03 -6.28 -9.27
C PHE A 248 -1.85 -7.39 -9.96
N PRO A 249 -1.29 -8.60 -10.13
CA PRO A 249 -2.04 -9.73 -10.63
C PRO A 249 -3.03 -10.20 -9.57
N ARG A 250 -4.18 -10.74 -10.00
CA ARG A 250 -5.11 -11.39 -9.09
C ARG A 250 -4.53 -12.72 -8.62
N LEU A 251 -4.54 -12.94 -7.32
CA LEU A 251 -4.01 -14.13 -6.67
C LEU A 251 -5.10 -15.19 -6.50
N ASP A 252 -4.75 -16.45 -6.70
CA ASP A 252 -5.55 -17.62 -6.32
C ASP A 252 -5.27 -17.90 -4.83
N ILE A 253 -6.18 -17.50 -3.95
CA ILE A 253 -5.95 -17.51 -2.50
C ILE A 253 -5.66 -18.92 -1.97
N GLU A 254 -6.38 -19.94 -2.45
CA GLU A 254 -6.21 -21.33 -1.98
C GLU A 254 -4.80 -21.83 -2.32
N LYS A 255 -4.37 -21.63 -3.57
CA LYS A 255 -3.01 -22.02 -4.01
C LYS A 255 -1.93 -21.23 -3.29
N GLU A 256 -2.14 -19.92 -3.09
CA GLU A 256 -1.17 -19.09 -2.38
C GLU A 256 -1.00 -19.52 -0.92
N ILE A 257 -2.09 -19.87 -0.23
CA ILE A 257 -2.03 -20.38 1.14
C ILE A 257 -1.23 -21.68 1.18
N GLU A 258 -1.52 -22.65 0.29
CA GLU A 258 -0.77 -23.90 0.20
C GLU A 258 0.73 -23.69 -0.03
N GLU A 259 1.09 -22.75 -0.92
CA GLU A 259 2.48 -22.43 -1.20
C GLU A 259 3.18 -21.76 -0.01
N LEU A 260 2.52 -20.84 0.68
CA LEU A 260 3.05 -20.20 1.89
C LEU A 260 3.23 -21.20 3.03
N GLU A 261 2.32 -22.17 3.19
CA GLU A 261 2.46 -23.25 4.17
C GLU A 261 3.65 -24.16 3.84
N LYS A 262 3.86 -24.51 2.56
CA LYS A 262 5.05 -25.26 2.12
C LYS A 262 6.33 -24.49 2.39
N MET A 263 6.35 -23.19 2.12
CA MET A 263 7.51 -22.33 2.38
C MET A 263 7.85 -22.20 3.88
N ASN A 264 6.83 -22.20 4.72
CA ASN A 264 7.00 -22.16 6.19
C ASN A 264 7.22 -23.55 6.78
N GLY A 265 6.76 -24.61 6.10
CA GLY A 265 6.83 -26.01 6.53
C GLY A 265 8.19 -26.69 6.33
N THR A 266 9.18 -26.05 5.74
CA THR A 266 10.57 -26.45 5.85
C THR A 266 11.02 -26.17 7.28
N LYS A 267 10.63 -27.05 8.22
CA LYS A 267 11.26 -27.14 9.54
C LYS A 267 12.76 -27.14 9.28
N GLU A 268 13.46 -26.07 9.71
CA GLU A 268 14.88 -26.23 10.00
C GLU A 268 14.98 -27.52 10.79
N LYS A 269 15.81 -28.46 10.33
CA LYS A 269 16.10 -29.67 11.09
C LYS A 269 16.41 -29.17 12.50
N THR A 270 15.55 -29.53 13.46
CA THR A 270 15.89 -29.39 14.88
C THR A 270 17.32 -29.91 15.00
N PRO A 271 18.26 -29.11 15.53
CA PRO A 271 19.59 -29.62 15.76
C PRO A 271 19.44 -30.95 16.48
N ASP A 272 20.16 -31.96 16.01
CA ASP A 272 20.17 -33.27 16.64
C ASP A 272 20.80 -33.09 18.02
N TYR A 273 19.97 -32.69 18.98
CA TYR A 273 20.41 -32.56 20.36
C TYR A 273 20.74 -33.96 20.85
N LYS A 274 21.91 -34.11 21.46
CA LYS A 274 22.23 -35.32 22.23
C LYS A 274 21.11 -35.58 23.24
N GLU A 275 20.96 -36.83 23.62
CA GLU A 275 19.98 -37.24 24.64
C GLU A 275 20.04 -36.31 25.89
N GLU A 276 18.87 -36.02 26.45
CA GLU A 276 18.76 -35.19 27.65
C GLU A 276 19.60 -35.83 28.76
N ILE A 277 20.49 -35.06 29.36
CA ILE A 277 21.28 -35.50 30.51
C ILE A 277 20.49 -35.26 31.80
N SER A 278 20.69 -36.12 32.79
CA SER A 278 20.12 -35.93 34.13
C SER A 278 20.74 -34.72 34.86
N VAL A 279 20.05 -34.22 35.86
CA VAL A 279 20.59 -33.15 36.74
C VAL A 279 21.93 -33.59 37.35
N ASP A 280 22.04 -34.88 37.73
CA ASP A 280 23.28 -35.46 38.30
C ASP A 280 24.43 -35.51 37.26
N ASP A 281 24.12 -35.60 35.97
CA ASP A 281 25.14 -35.52 34.92
C ASP A 281 25.54 -34.09 34.63
N PHE A 282 24.59 -33.14 34.72
CA PHE A 282 24.88 -31.71 34.59
C PHE A 282 25.78 -31.20 35.74
N ASP A 283 25.56 -31.68 36.97
CA ASP A 283 26.37 -31.30 38.14
C ASP A 283 27.83 -31.80 38.06
N LYS A 284 28.11 -32.76 37.18
CA LYS A 284 29.47 -33.24 36.87
C LYS A 284 30.22 -32.36 35.88
N VAL A 285 29.53 -31.42 35.23
CA VAL A 285 30.15 -30.54 34.24
C VAL A 285 30.86 -29.38 34.92
N ASP A 286 32.16 -29.33 34.80
CA ASP A 286 32.96 -28.21 35.30
C ASP A 286 32.84 -26.99 34.34
N LEU A 287 32.05 -26.03 34.74
CA LEU A 287 31.79 -24.77 34.00
C LEU A 287 32.79 -23.67 34.37
N ARG A 288 34.07 -23.93 34.30
CA ARG A 288 35.10 -22.88 34.49
C ARG A 288 35.33 -22.03 33.28
#